data_1da34034d383abadcd6f325d79ad478a
#
_entry.id   1da34034d383abadcd6f325d79ad478a
#
_cell.length_a   1.000
_cell.length_b   1.000
_cell.length_c   1.000
_cell.angle_alpha   90.00
_cell.angle_beta   90.00
_cell.angle_gamma   90.00
#
_symmetry.space_group_name_H-M   'P 1'
#
loop_
_entity.id
_entity.type
_entity.pdbx_description
1 polymer ?
#
loop_
_entity_poly.entity_id
_entity_poly.type
_entity_poly.pdbx_seq_one_letter_code
_entity_poly.pdbx_strand_id
1 'polypeptide(L)'
;MRIFYTTVLGLSLIALAGCSVATETSAQTAAEEPQVQAATSTPNTRLDPPAGYVTTKNKVIMLGLIHRGHVDSKKFGLPVVENLIRKIDPDYVLTEIPPDRLADAMKGFIETGEVTEPRTRVFPEYRDVLFPLSREMDFKIIPTAAWSRGMADFRREALANIRDDESRKSEWDAYQKSGQAVRDAIGDRGDDPRFIHSDEYDNLTRERVHVYATAFADDVGRGDWERINAAHYKLIEAALENHAGEGATILITFGAGHKYWFLEQLRKRDDIELINPVEFLE
;
A
#
# COMPACT_ATOMS: atom_id res chain seq x y z
N MET A 1 -0.36 -39.95 -16.43
CA MET A 1 -1.20 -39.21 -15.49
C MET A 1 -0.44 -37.95 -15.11
N ARG A 2 -0.68 -36.87 -15.86
CA ARG A 2 0.03 -35.56 -15.65
C ARG A 2 -0.83 -34.73 -14.73
N ILE A 3 -0.30 -34.44 -13.54
CA ILE A 3 -0.94 -33.58 -12.55
C ILE A 3 -0.58 -32.13 -12.96
N PHE A 4 -1.56 -31.37 -13.43
CA PHE A 4 -1.42 -29.94 -13.66
C PHE A 4 -1.51 -29.21 -12.32
N TYR A 5 -0.40 -28.69 -11.84
CA TYR A 5 -0.40 -27.67 -10.79
C TYR A 5 -0.84 -26.35 -11.39
N THR A 6 -2.07 -25.97 -11.12
CA THR A 6 -2.59 -24.63 -11.43
C THR A 6 -2.01 -23.66 -10.40
N THR A 7 -0.96 -22.96 -10.78
CA THR A 7 -0.38 -21.87 -9.97
C THR A 7 -1.36 -20.71 -9.99
N VAL A 8 -2.14 -20.56 -8.93
CA VAL A 8 -3.00 -19.41 -8.72
C VAL A 8 -2.08 -18.24 -8.34
N LEU A 9 -1.70 -17.41 -9.32
CA LEU A 9 -1.16 -16.08 -9.06
C LEU A 9 -2.28 -15.23 -8.46
N GLY A 10 -2.39 -15.27 -7.15
CA GLY A 10 -3.26 -14.39 -6.40
C GLY A 10 -2.71 -12.98 -6.43
N LEU A 11 -3.34 -12.10 -7.21
CA LEU A 11 -3.29 -10.67 -6.87
C LEU A 11 -3.94 -10.56 -5.49
N SER A 12 -3.12 -10.35 -4.48
CA SER A 12 -3.54 -10.31 -3.08
C SER A 12 -4.50 -9.14 -2.84
N LEU A 13 -5.78 -9.42 -2.96
CA LEU A 13 -6.70 -8.91 -1.94
C LEU A 13 -6.13 -9.47 -0.64
N ILE A 14 -5.75 -8.61 0.31
CA ILE A 14 -5.21 -9.01 1.60
C ILE A 14 -6.11 -10.10 2.20
N ALA A 15 -5.76 -11.36 1.95
CA ALA A 15 -6.31 -12.49 2.66
C ALA A 15 -5.53 -12.58 3.97
N LEU A 16 -6.03 -11.92 5.01
CA LEU A 16 -5.60 -12.17 6.38
C LEU A 16 -5.96 -13.62 6.70
N ALA A 17 -4.96 -14.50 6.68
CA ALA A 17 -5.09 -15.86 7.14
C ALA A 17 -5.60 -15.86 8.59
N GLY A 18 -6.79 -16.38 8.79
CA GLY A 18 -7.35 -16.59 10.10
C GLY A 18 -6.61 -17.72 10.82
N CYS A 19 -5.94 -17.41 11.91
CA CYS A 19 -5.67 -18.38 12.97
C CYS A 19 -6.97 -18.62 13.75
N SER A 20 -7.50 -19.83 13.65
CA SER A 20 -8.53 -20.31 14.57
C SER A 20 -7.93 -20.41 15.98
N VAL A 21 -8.40 -19.61 16.88
CA VAL A 21 -8.22 -19.78 18.33
C VAL A 21 -9.61 -19.99 18.92
N ALA A 22 -9.69 -21.05 19.75
CA ALA A 22 -10.89 -21.54 20.37
C ALA A 22 -11.65 -20.47 21.15
N THR A 23 -12.97 -20.60 21.11
CA THR A 23 -13.97 -19.84 21.85
C THR A 23 -13.83 -20.04 23.34
N GLU A 24 -13.52 -18.97 24.07
CA GLU A 24 -13.98 -18.82 25.44
C GLU A 24 -15.00 -17.68 25.50
N THR A 25 -16.21 -18.07 25.90
CA THR A 25 -17.35 -17.17 26.08
C THR A 25 -17.18 -16.43 27.42
N SER A 26 -16.89 -15.15 27.37
CA SER A 26 -17.14 -14.27 28.51
C SER A 26 -17.93 -13.05 28.02
N ALA A 27 -19.13 -12.91 28.59
CA ALA A 27 -19.97 -11.74 28.42
C ALA A 27 -19.22 -10.50 28.91
N GLN A 28 -19.04 -9.55 28.05
CA GLN A 28 -18.47 -8.25 28.40
C GLN A 28 -19.41 -7.15 27.96
N THR A 29 -19.91 -6.43 28.96
CA THR A 29 -20.67 -5.19 28.92
C THR A 29 -20.11 -4.20 27.89
N ALA A 30 -21.02 -3.56 27.15
CA ALA A 30 -20.73 -2.46 26.25
C ALA A 30 -19.96 -1.36 27.01
N ALA A 31 -18.69 -1.23 26.74
CA ALA A 31 -17.88 -0.09 27.12
C ALA A 31 -17.92 0.94 25.98
N GLU A 32 -18.30 2.15 26.31
CA GLU A 32 -18.24 3.32 25.42
C GLU A 32 -16.86 3.42 24.79
N GLU A 33 -16.84 3.59 23.47
CA GLU A 33 -15.62 3.91 22.74
C GLU A 33 -15.02 5.22 23.30
N PRO A 34 -13.72 5.25 23.65
CA PRO A 34 -13.09 6.50 24.00
C PRO A 34 -13.09 7.40 22.76
N GLN A 35 -13.77 8.52 22.85
CA GLN A 35 -13.64 9.61 21.89
C GLN A 35 -12.16 9.98 21.84
N VAL A 36 -11.51 9.68 20.73
CA VAL A 36 -10.19 10.21 20.42
C VAL A 36 -10.37 11.72 20.32
N GLN A 37 -10.02 12.43 21.40
CA GLN A 37 -9.84 13.86 21.34
C GLN A 37 -8.85 14.14 20.21
N ALA A 38 -9.33 14.82 19.20
CA ALA A 38 -8.48 15.37 18.15
C ALA A 38 -7.39 16.19 18.87
N ALA A 39 -6.17 15.70 18.82
CA ALA A 39 -5.03 16.52 19.18
C ALA A 39 -5.19 17.80 18.35
N THR A 40 -5.38 18.92 19.03
CA THR A 40 -5.40 20.24 18.42
C THR A 40 -4.04 20.40 17.77
N SER A 41 -3.97 20.12 16.46
CA SER A 41 -2.83 20.49 15.64
C SER A 41 -2.74 21.99 15.74
N THR A 42 -1.75 22.48 16.46
CA THR A 42 -1.28 23.86 16.33
C THR A 42 -1.09 24.08 14.83
N PRO A 43 -1.69 25.12 14.22
CA PRO A 43 -1.42 25.41 12.83
C PRO A 43 0.08 25.58 12.71
N ASN A 44 0.73 24.71 11.95
CA ASN A 44 2.13 24.83 11.60
C ASN A 44 2.21 26.09 10.70
N THR A 45 2.38 27.24 11.32
CA THR A 45 2.65 28.50 10.61
C THR A 45 4.05 28.33 10.04
N ARG A 46 4.12 27.73 8.85
CA ARG A 46 5.33 27.71 8.04
C ARG A 46 5.72 29.18 7.83
N LEU A 47 6.79 29.59 8.47
CA LEU A 47 7.38 30.90 8.20
C LEU A 47 7.80 30.90 6.73
N ASP A 48 7.39 31.90 5.98
CA ASP A 48 7.88 32.08 4.62
C ASP A 48 9.41 32.02 4.63
N PRO A 49 10.01 31.24 3.72
CA PRO A 49 11.48 31.17 3.67
C PRO A 49 12.06 32.56 3.44
N PRO A 50 13.24 32.86 4.01
CA PRO A 50 13.90 34.13 3.83
C PRO A 50 14.04 34.47 2.34
N ALA A 51 13.90 35.76 1.98
CA ALA A 51 14.07 36.21 0.59
C ALA A 51 15.44 35.76 0.03
N GLY A 52 15.41 34.95 -1.05
CA GLY A 52 16.59 34.34 -1.67
C GLY A 52 16.80 32.87 -1.34
N TYR A 53 15.90 32.21 -0.56
CA TYR A 53 15.92 30.78 -0.36
C TYR A 53 15.41 30.08 -1.62
N VAL A 54 16.28 29.38 -2.33
CA VAL A 54 15.91 28.55 -3.47
C VAL A 54 15.37 27.23 -2.92
N THR A 55 14.06 27.05 -2.98
CA THR A 55 13.46 25.75 -2.67
C THR A 55 13.81 24.76 -3.78
N THR A 56 14.49 23.67 -3.45
CA THR A 56 14.75 22.60 -4.40
C THR A 56 13.59 21.62 -4.35
N LYS A 57 13.00 21.31 -5.52
CA LYS A 57 11.92 20.30 -5.58
C LYS A 57 12.44 18.95 -5.10
N ASN A 58 11.61 18.28 -4.32
CA ASN A 58 11.89 16.88 -3.97
C ASN A 58 11.69 15.97 -5.18
N LYS A 59 12.54 14.97 -5.32
CA LYS A 59 12.36 13.88 -6.26
C LYS A 59 11.45 12.85 -5.62
N VAL A 60 10.33 12.52 -6.28
CA VAL A 60 9.35 11.57 -5.77
C VAL A 60 9.24 10.39 -6.73
N ILE A 61 9.42 9.19 -6.21
CA ILE A 61 9.32 7.94 -6.94
C ILE A 61 8.18 7.11 -6.35
N MET A 62 7.18 6.70 -7.18
CA MET A 62 6.11 5.80 -6.76
C MET A 62 6.42 4.38 -7.22
N LEU A 63 6.84 3.51 -6.29
CA LEU A 63 7.17 2.12 -6.53
C LEU A 63 5.99 1.22 -6.15
N GLY A 64 5.34 0.64 -7.16
CA GLY A 64 4.28 -0.35 -7.00
C GLY A 64 4.86 -1.73 -6.68
N LEU A 65 4.47 -2.32 -5.55
CA LEU A 65 4.97 -3.59 -5.04
C LEU A 65 3.96 -4.72 -5.26
N ILE A 66 4.46 -5.96 -5.41
CA ILE A 66 3.62 -7.16 -5.57
C ILE A 66 3.53 -8.01 -4.31
N HIS A 67 3.99 -7.48 -3.18
CA HIS A 67 3.92 -8.09 -1.86
C HIS A 67 4.43 -9.54 -1.85
N ARG A 68 3.60 -10.50 -1.42
CA ARG A 68 3.98 -11.91 -1.42
C ARG A 68 4.48 -12.41 -2.79
N GLY A 69 4.06 -11.79 -3.88
CA GLY A 69 4.54 -12.10 -5.23
C GLY A 69 6.06 -11.96 -5.38
N HIS A 70 6.71 -11.09 -4.61
CA HIS A 70 8.17 -10.93 -4.63
C HIS A 70 8.93 -12.19 -4.19
N VAL A 71 8.31 -13.07 -3.41
CA VAL A 71 8.98 -14.30 -2.90
C VAL A 71 9.22 -15.29 -4.04
N ASP A 72 8.26 -15.42 -4.93
CA ASP A 72 8.29 -16.44 -6.01
C ASP A 72 8.66 -15.83 -7.38
N SER A 73 8.66 -14.51 -7.51
CA SER A 73 8.97 -13.83 -8.77
C SER A 73 10.44 -13.94 -9.15
N LYS A 74 10.69 -14.28 -10.41
CA LYS A 74 12.04 -14.24 -11.01
C LYS A 74 12.38 -12.89 -11.63
N LYS A 75 11.37 -12.09 -12.02
CA LYS A 75 11.56 -10.80 -12.69
C LYS A 75 11.52 -9.64 -11.70
N PHE A 76 10.71 -9.75 -10.64
CA PHE A 76 10.55 -8.73 -9.59
C PHE A 76 10.66 -9.34 -8.19
N GLY A 77 11.68 -10.20 -7.99
CA GLY A 77 11.98 -10.78 -6.68
C GLY A 77 12.57 -9.75 -5.70
N LEU A 78 12.67 -10.14 -4.42
CA LEU A 78 13.25 -9.28 -3.36
C LEU A 78 14.62 -8.69 -3.70
N PRO A 79 15.56 -9.41 -4.36
CA PRO A 79 16.83 -8.82 -4.76
C PRO A 79 16.68 -7.66 -5.78
N VAL A 80 15.65 -7.70 -6.64
CA VAL A 80 15.36 -6.60 -7.55
C VAL A 80 14.83 -5.38 -6.80
N VAL A 81 13.94 -5.60 -5.81
CA VAL A 81 13.44 -4.54 -4.93
C VAL A 81 14.59 -3.90 -4.14
N GLU A 82 15.49 -4.71 -3.59
CA GLU A 82 16.67 -4.23 -2.88
C GLU A 82 17.56 -3.37 -3.79
N ASN A 83 17.87 -3.85 -4.98
CA ASN A 83 18.69 -3.12 -5.93
C ASN A 83 18.06 -1.79 -6.37
N LEU A 84 16.73 -1.76 -6.56
CA LEU A 84 15.99 -0.52 -6.84
C LEU A 84 16.13 0.50 -5.71
N ILE A 85 15.91 0.08 -4.46
CA ILE A 85 16.02 0.98 -3.30
C ILE A 85 17.46 1.53 -3.20
N ARG A 86 18.48 0.67 -3.40
CA ARG A 86 19.90 1.11 -3.39
C ARG A 86 20.23 2.10 -4.49
N LYS A 87 19.68 1.91 -5.70
CA LYS A 87 19.90 2.82 -6.83
C LYS A 87 19.16 4.14 -6.69
N ILE A 88 17.94 4.10 -6.14
CA ILE A 88 17.14 5.30 -5.87
C ILE A 88 17.81 6.15 -4.80
N ASP A 89 18.47 5.52 -3.82
CA ASP A 89 19.14 6.15 -2.68
C ASP A 89 18.25 7.19 -1.99
N PRO A 90 17.10 6.77 -1.41
CA PRO A 90 16.11 7.68 -0.87
C PRO A 90 16.55 8.28 0.48
N ASP A 91 16.15 9.52 0.76
CA ASP A 91 16.22 10.12 2.10
C ASP A 91 15.04 9.67 2.99
N TYR A 92 13.88 9.47 2.34
CA TYR A 92 12.64 9.06 2.99
C TYR A 92 11.95 7.94 2.22
N VAL A 93 11.45 6.93 2.94
CA VAL A 93 10.64 5.85 2.36
C VAL A 93 9.26 5.85 3.02
N LEU A 94 8.25 6.27 2.27
CA LEU A 94 6.86 6.25 2.67
C LEU A 94 6.29 4.84 2.41
N THR A 95 5.67 4.23 3.41
CA THR A 95 5.32 2.81 3.37
C THR A 95 3.84 2.55 3.60
N GLU A 96 3.36 1.40 3.11
CA GLU A 96 2.02 0.87 3.42
C GLU A 96 1.94 0.27 4.85
N ILE A 97 2.69 0.85 5.78
CA ILE A 97 2.62 0.52 7.20
C ILE A 97 1.72 1.55 7.89
N PRO A 98 0.74 1.12 8.72
CA PRO A 98 -0.06 2.07 9.49
C PRO A 98 0.80 2.79 10.54
N PRO A 99 0.54 4.10 10.81
CA PRO A 99 1.30 4.89 11.78
C PRO A 99 1.38 4.28 13.17
N ASP A 100 0.31 3.61 13.61
CA ASP A 100 0.24 2.95 14.92
C ASP A 100 1.02 1.62 14.99
N ARG A 101 1.66 1.18 13.90
CA ARG A 101 2.39 -0.10 13.81
C ARG A 101 3.88 0.05 13.67
N LEU A 102 4.36 1.18 13.14
CA LEU A 102 5.79 1.35 12.87
C LEU A 102 6.65 1.23 14.13
N ALA A 103 6.22 1.81 15.24
CA ALA A 103 6.98 1.78 16.49
C ALA A 103 7.21 0.34 16.98
N ASP A 104 6.18 -0.50 16.96
CA ASP A 104 6.28 -1.91 17.37
C ASP A 104 7.12 -2.73 16.38
N ALA A 105 6.98 -2.46 15.06
CA ALA A 105 7.79 -3.10 14.03
C ALA A 105 9.27 -2.76 14.18
N MET A 106 9.59 -1.48 14.38
CA MET A 106 10.96 -1.01 14.63
C MET A 106 11.54 -1.59 15.92
N LYS A 107 10.75 -1.62 17.00
CA LYS A 107 11.18 -2.21 18.28
C LYS A 107 11.56 -3.67 18.09
N GLY A 108 10.67 -4.48 17.50
CA GLY A 108 10.96 -5.90 17.24
C GLY A 108 12.24 -6.08 16.43
N PHE A 109 12.39 -5.29 15.35
CA PHE A 109 13.55 -5.35 14.48
C PHE A 109 14.87 -4.94 15.18
N ILE A 110 14.83 -3.91 16.03
CA ILE A 110 16.02 -3.47 16.80
C ILE A 110 16.43 -4.53 17.82
N GLU A 111 15.46 -5.12 18.54
CA GLU A 111 15.71 -6.07 19.61
C GLU A 111 16.13 -7.45 19.12
N THR A 112 15.56 -7.92 18.00
CA THR A 112 15.72 -9.32 17.55
C THR A 112 16.37 -9.48 16.18
N GLY A 113 16.48 -8.39 15.41
CA GLY A 113 16.86 -8.43 13.99
C GLY A 113 15.71 -8.82 13.06
N GLU A 114 14.51 -9.05 13.59
CA GLU A 114 13.34 -9.49 12.81
C GLU A 114 12.14 -8.55 13.01
N VAL A 115 11.34 -8.34 11.96
CA VAL A 115 10.08 -7.62 12.06
C VAL A 115 9.02 -8.56 12.66
N THR A 116 8.72 -8.39 13.94
CA THR A 116 7.79 -9.23 14.69
C THR A 116 6.35 -8.71 14.68
N GLU A 117 6.12 -7.44 14.37
CA GLU A 117 4.79 -6.84 14.30
C GLU A 117 3.91 -7.56 13.25
N PRO A 118 2.74 -8.12 13.63
CA PRO A 118 2.00 -9.07 12.78
C PRO A 118 1.50 -8.50 11.45
N ARG A 119 1.21 -7.20 11.37
CA ARG A 119 0.70 -6.58 10.14
C ARG A 119 1.82 -6.16 9.20
N THR A 120 2.97 -5.75 9.73
CA THR A 120 4.13 -5.36 8.93
C THR A 120 4.87 -6.59 8.39
N ARG A 121 5.03 -7.64 9.20
CA ARG A 121 5.78 -8.83 8.81
C ARG A 121 5.20 -9.62 7.63
N VAL A 122 3.92 -9.38 7.27
CA VAL A 122 3.30 -10.05 6.12
C VAL A 122 3.78 -9.52 4.78
N PHE A 123 4.44 -8.37 4.78
CA PHE A 123 5.04 -7.74 3.62
C PHE A 123 6.51 -8.14 3.51
N PRO A 124 6.89 -9.11 2.65
CA PRO A 124 8.27 -9.58 2.57
C PRO A 124 9.24 -8.49 2.14
N GLU A 125 8.83 -7.56 1.29
CA GLU A 125 9.61 -6.40 0.86
C GLU A 125 9.97 -5.45 2.00
N TYR A 126 9.10 -5.32 3.01
CA TYR A 126 9.41 -4.54 4.20
C TYR A 126 10.29 -5.35 5.15
N ARG A 127 9.86 -6.57 5.49
CA ARG A 127 10.53 -7.43 6.46
C ARG A 127 11.95 -7.79 6.05
N ASP A 128 12.13 -8.21 4.80
CA ASP A 128 13.35 -8.84 4.33
C ASP A 128 14.27 -7.88 3.54
N VAL A 129 13.76 -6.70 3.15
CA VAL A 129 14.52 -5.71 2.37
C VAL A 129 14.56 -4.36 3.08
N LEU A 130 13.42 -3.68 3.25
CA LEU A 130 13.41 -2.28 3.70
C LEU A 130 13.96 -2.09 5.12
N PHE A 131 13.52 -2.91 6.08
CA PHE A 131 14.00 -2.82 7.46
C PHE A 131 15.51 -3.15 7.56
N PRO A 132 16.03 -4.22 6.93
CA PRO A 132 17.48 -4.44 6.85
C PRO A 132 18.23 -3.26 6.24
N LEU A 133 17.77 -2.76 5.08
CA LEU A 133 18.41 -1.62 4.41
C LEU A 133 18.40 -0.34 5.24
N SER A 134 17.39 -0.12 6.09
CA SER A 134 17.35 1.05 6.97
C SER A 134 18.47 1.10 8.02
N ARG A 135 19.21 0.00 8.21
CA ARG A 135 20.43 -0.04 9.04
C ARG A 135 21.71 0.22 8.24
N GLU A 136 21.65 0.00 6.94
CA GLU A 136 22.81 0.13 6.04
C GLU A 136 22.83 1.48 5.33
N MET A 137 21.64 2.00 5.03
CA MET A 137 21.41 3.25 4.32
C MET A 137 20.80 4.28 5.28
N ASP A 138 21.12 5.55 5.10
CA ASP A 138 20.66 6.64 5.98
C ASP A 138 19.30 7.21 5.50
N PHE A 139 18.26 6.37 5.43
CA PHE A 139 16.89 6.83 5.13
C PHE A 139 15.96 6.65 6.32
N LYS A 140 14.88 7.44 6.33
CA LYS A 140 13.82 7.35 7.35
C LYS A 140 12.58 6.67 6.78
N ILE A 141 12.04 5.69 7.53
CA ILE A 141 10.75 5.05 7.20
C ILE A 141 9.61 5.90 7.74
N ILE A 142 8.67 6.29 6.87
CA ILE A 142 7.48 7.06 7.21
C ILE A 142 6.24 6.18 6.95
N PRO A 143 5.41 5.92 7.98
CA PRO A 143 4.21 5.10 7.84
C PRO A 143 3.07 5.94 7.26
N THR A 144 2.49 5.49 6.14
CA THR A 144 1.44 6.24 5.42
C THR A 144 0.19 5.43 5.07
N ALA A 145 0.02 4.23 5.66
CA ALA A 145 -1.21 3.47 5.47
C ALA A 145 -2.30 3.88 6.46
N ALA A 146 -3.49 4.14 5.96
CA ALA A 146 -4.67 4.51 6.76
C ALA A 146 -5.55 3.30 7.16
N TRP A 147 -5.13 2.08 6.85
CA TRP A 147 -5.85 0.88 7.21
C TRP A 147 -5.89 0.66 8.72
N SER A 148 -7.08 0.53 9.29
CA SER A 148 -7.27 -0.03 10.63
C SER A 148 -7.75 -1.49 10.55
N ARG A 149 -7.57 -2.24 11.65
CA ARG A 149 -8.10 -3.61 11.74
C ARG A 149 -9.62 -3.63 11.58
N GLY A 150 -10.33 -2.73 12.25
CA GLY A 150 -11.79 -2.65 12.16
C GLY A 150 -12.29 -2.39 10.75
N MET A 151 -11.61 -1.51 9.99
CA MET A 151 -11.96 -1.28 8.57
C MET A 151 -11.74 -2.53 7.71
N ALA A 152 -10.65 -3.24 7.91
CA ALA A 152 -10.35 -4.46 7.16
C ALA A 152 -11.33 -5.59 7.49
N ASP A 153 -11.70 -5.74 8.76
CA ASP A 153 -12.67 -6.72 9.22
C ASP A 153 -14.07 -6.42 8.68
N PHE A 154 -14.52 -5.16 8.80
CA PHE A 154 -15.81 -4.71 8.25
C PHE A 154 -15.90 -4.95 6.73
N ARG A 155 -14.88 -4.53 5.97
CA ARG A 155 -14.84 -4.75 4.53
C ARG A 155 -14.92 -6.24 4.17
N ARG A 156 -14.19 -7.09 4.89
CA ARG A 156 -14.20 -8.54 4.65
C ARG A 156 -15.59 -9.14 4.89
N GLU A 157 -16.24 -8.75 5.98
CA GLU A 157 -17.59 -9.19 6.33
C GLU A 157 -18.61 -8.72 5.29
N ALA A 158 -18.59 -7.44 4.92
CA ALA A 158 -19.47 -6.89 3.90
C ALA A 158 -19.35 -7.64 2.56
N LEU A 159 -18.11 -7.89 2.10
CA LEU A 159 -17.89 -8.65 0.86
C LEU A 159 -18.34 -10.12 0.97
N ALA A 160 -18.22 -10.74 2.15
CA ALA A 160 -18.74 -12.09 2.37
C ALA A 160 -20.27 -12.10 2.30
N ASN A 161 -20.93 -11.15 2.94
CA ASN A 161 -22.40 -11.01 2.90
C ASN A 161 -22.91 -10.79 1.46
N ILE A 162 -22.26 -9.92 0.67
CA ILE A 162 -22.61 -9.71 -0.74
C ILE A 162 -22.45 -10.99 -1.55
N ARG A 163 -21.35 -11.71 -1.37
CA ARG A 163 -21.09 -12.98 -2.08
C ARG A 163 -22.17 -14.03 -1.81
N ASP A 164 -22.63 -14.08 -0.56
CA ASP A 164 -23.56 -15.12 -0.08
C ASP A 164 -25.05 -14.69 -0.27
N ASP A 165 -25.32 -13.47 -0.76
CA ASP A 165 -26.65 -12.95 -1.07
C ASP A 165 -27.06 -13.28 -2.51
N GLU A 166 -27.99 -14.22 -2.67
CA GLU A 166 -28.52 -14.63 -3.97
C GLU A 166 -29.12 -13.46 -4.79
N SER A 167 -29.67 -12.44 -4.14
CA SER A 167 -30.24 -11.28 -4.81
C SER A 167 -29.15 -10.40 -5.46
N ARG A 168 -27.93 -10.47 -5.00
CA ARG A 168 -26.76 -9.72 -5.49
C ARG A 168 -25.81 -10.55 -6.34
N LYS A 169 -26.20 -11.79 -6.65
CA LYS A 169 -25.35 -12.71 -7.41
C LYS A 169 -24.85 -12.13 -8.74
N SER A 170 -25.67 -11.40 -9.46
CA SER A 170 -25.30 -10.79 -10.75
C SER A 170 -24.19 -9.76 -10.59
N GLU A 171 -24.19 -8.96 -9.51
CA GLU A 171 -23.14 -7.97 -9.21
C GLU A 171 -21.83 -8.68 -8.84
N TRP A 172 -21.92 -9.71 -8.00
CA TRP A 172 -20.76 -10.50 -7.62
C TRP A 172 -20.12 -11.21 -8.82
N ASP A 173 -20.94 -11.83 -9.70
CA ASP A 173 -20.48 -12.49 -10.92
C ASP A 173 -19.81 -11.49 -11.89
N ALA A 174 -20.37 -10.28 -12.04
CA ALA A 174 -19.76 -9.22 -12.84
C ALA A 174 -18.41 -8.79 -12.31
N TYR A 175 -18.29 -8.62 -10.99
CA TYR A 175 -17.02 -8.34 -10.32
C TYR A 175 -15.98 -9.46 -10.53
N GLN A 176 -16.36 -10.73 -10.37
CA GLN A 176 -15.48 -11.87 -10.61
C GLN A 176 -15.02 -11.94 -12.08
N LYS A 177 -15.95 -11.73 -13.01
CA LYS A 177 -15.66 -11.71 -14.46
C LYS A 177 -14.70 -10.59 -14.84
N SER A 178 -14.89 -9.38 -14.29
CA SER A 178 -13.97 -8.26 -14.49
C SER A 178 -12.57 -8.60 -13.96
N GLY A 179 -12.48 -9.15 -12.75
CA GLY A 179 -11.21 -9.59 -12.19
C GLY A 179 -10.51 -10.65 -13.03
N GLN A 180 -11.26 -11.59 -13.63
CA GLN A 180 -10.69 -12.59 -14.52
C GLN A 180 -10.20 -11.98 -15.83
N ALA A 181 -10.99 -11.10 -16.46
CA ALA A 181 -10.60 -10.43 -17.69
C ALA A 181 -9.28 -9.64 -17.53
N VAL A 182 -9.11 -8.95 -16.40
CA VAL A 182 -7.86 -8.22 -16.11
C VAL A 182 -6.70 -9.19 -15.88
N ARG A 183 -6.88 -10.31 -15.18
CA ARG A 183 -5.83 -11.33 -15.06
C ARG A 183 -5.40 -11.89 -16.40
N ASP A 184 -6.36 -12.17 -17.29
CA ASP A 184 -6.08 -12.68 -18.63
C ASP A 184 -5.32 -11.65 -19.48
N ALA A 185 -5.68 -10.36 -19.37
CA ALA A 185 -4.99 -9.27 -20.05
C ALA A 185 -3.56 -9.05 -19.53
N ILE A 186 -3.34 -9.20 -18.22
CA ILE A 186 -2.00 -9.13 -17.61
C ILE A 186 -1.14 -10.31 -18.06
N GLY A 187 -1.71 -11.53 -18.07
CA GLY A 187 -1.03 -12.76 -18.45
C GLY A 187 0.21 -13.04 -17.60
N ASP A 188 1.33 -13.36 -18.25
CA ASP A 188 2.63 -13.66 -17.61
C ASP A 188 3.47 -12.42 -17.26
N ARG A 189 2.89 -11.21 -17.44
CA ARG A 189 3.57 -9.94 -17.16
C ARG A 189 3.33 -9.43 -15.74
N GLY A 190 2.51 -10.12 -14.93
CA GLY A 190 2.11 -9.68 -13.59
C GLY A 190 3.26 -9.57 -12.58
N ASP A 191 4.45 -10.08 -12.93
CA ASP A 191 5.68 -9.95 -12.15
C ASP A 191 6.81 -9.24 -12.92
N ASP A 192 6.48 -8.54 -14.01
CA ASP A 192 7.44 -7.71 -14.74
C ASP A 192 7.39 -6.29 -14.20
N PRO A 193 8.48 -5.78 -13.57
CA PRO A 193 8.48 -4.45 -12.98
C PRO A 193 8.29 -3.34 -14.01
N ARG A 194 8.71 -3.51 -15.28
CA ARG A 194 8.48 -2.52 -16.33
C ARG A 194 7.01 -2.45 -16.70
N PHE A 195 6.35 -3.60 -16.81
CA PHE A 195 4.92 -3.66 -17.06
C PHE A 195 4.11 -3.10 -15.88
N ILE A 196 4.43 -3.48 -14.64
CA ILE A 196 3.77 -3.00 -13.43
C ILE A 196 3.83 -1.46 -13.33
N HIS A 197 4.89 -0.82 -13.83
CA HIS A 197 5.05 0.63 -13.83
C HIS A 197 4.67 1.29 -15.18
N SER A 198 3.88 0.62 -16.00
CA SER A 198 3.33 1.16 -17.25
C SER A 198 1.91 1.72 -17.07
N ASP A 199 1.52 2.62 -17.97
CA ASP A 199 0.14 3.13 -18.06
C ASP A 199 -0.87 2.01 -18.42
N GLU A 200 -0.43 0.96 -19.15
CA GLU A 200 -1.29 -0.19 -19.46
C GLU A 200 -1.71 -0.93 -18.20
N TYR A 201 -0.78 -1.20 -17.29
CA TYR A 201 -1.09 -1.82 -16.00
C TYR A 201 -2.03 -0.95 -15.15
N ASP A 202 -1.80 0.36 -15.14
CA ASP A 202 -2.64 1.32 -14.42
C ASP A 202 -4.08 1.34 -14.96
N ASN A 203 -4.25 1.31 -16.28
CA ASN A 203 -5.56 1.26 -16.91
C ASN A 203 -6.31 -0.05 -16.59
N LEU A 204 -5.64 -1.19 -16.71
CA LEU A 204 -6.21 -2.49 -16.34
C LEU A 204 -6.64 -2.54 -14.86
N THR A 205 -5.83 -1.96 -13.98
CA THR A 205 -6.16 -1.87 -12.55
C THR A 205 -7.38 -0.98 -12.33
N ARG A 206 -7.45 0.17 -12.99
CA ARG A 206 -8.58 1.10 -12.91
C ARG A 206 -9.88 0.45 -13.37
N GLU A 207 -9.87 -0.27 -14.49
CA GLU A 207 -11.03 -1.00 -15.01
C GLU A 207 -11.57 -2.02 -13.99
N ARG A 208 -10.68 -2.82 -13.39
CA ARG A 208 -11.06 -3.79 -12.37
C ARG A 208 -11.68 -3.13 -11.14
N VAL A 209 -11.04 -2.06 -10.68
CA VAL A 209 -11.48 -1.33 -9.49
C VAL A 209 -12.78 -0.59 -9.73
N HIS A 210 -13.01 -0.08 -10.94
CA HIS A 210 -14.26 0.60 -11.29
C HIS A 210 -15.48 -0.30 -11.07
N VAL A 211 -15.43 -1.56 -11.51
CA VAL A 211 -16.53 -2.52 -11.30
C VAL A 211 -16.77 -2.75 -9.81
N TYR A 212 -15.70 -2.94 -9.03
CA TYR A 212 -15.77 -3.10 -7.58
C TYR A 212 -16.38 -1.87 -6.88
N ALA A 213 -15.86 -0.68 -7.17
CA ALA A 213 -16.30 0.56 -6.54
C ALA A 213 -17.77 0.88 -6.90
N THR A 214 -18.17 0.67 -8.16
CA THR A 214 -19.56 0.90 -8.59
C THR A 214 -20.55 -0.02 -7.90
N ALA A 215 -20.19 -1.30 -7.71
CA ALA A 215 -21.09 -2.28 -7.13
C ALA A 215 -21.15 -2.27 -5.60
N PHE A 216 -20.01 -1.98 -4.93
CA PHE A 216 -19.85 -2.31 -3.50
C PHE A 216 -19.39 -1.14 -2.60
N ALA A 217 -19.17 0.07 -3.14
CA ALA A 217 -18.60 1.18 -2.37
C ALA A 217 -19.36 1.49 -1.07
N ASP A 218 -20.70 1.49 -1.13
CA ASP A 218 -21.53 1.81 0.03
C ASP A 218 -21.57 0.68 1.06
N ASP A 219 -21.47 -0.57 0.61
CA ASP A 219 -21.46 -1.74 1.49
C ASP A 219 -20.16 -1.82 2.30
N VAL A 220 -19.03 -1.51 1.69
CA VAL A 220 -17.69 -1.64 2.30
C VAL A 220 -17.26 -0.37 3.06
N GLY A 221 -18.07 0.67 3.02
CA GLY A 221 -17.93 1.89 3.82
C GLY A 221 -16.55 2.55 3.67
N ARG A 222 -15.85 2.79 4.79
CA ARG A 222 -14.52 3.44 4.80
C ARG A 222 -13.43 2.60 4.13
N GLY A 223 -13.67 1.30 3.92
CA GLY A 223 -12.79 0.38 3.20
C GLY A 223 -13.03 0.36 1.68
N ASP A 224 -13.91 1.23 1.16
CA ASP A 224 -14.05 1.46 -0.27
C ASP A 224 -12.74 1.96 -0.89
N TRP A 225 -12.55 1.65 -2.16
CA TRP A 225 -11.29 1.92 -2.86
C TRP A 225 -10.93 3.40 -2.92
N GLU A 226 -11.89 4.25 -3.26
CA GLU A 226 -11.65 5.69 -3.35
C GLU A 226 -11.39 6.29 -1.96
N ARG A 227 -12.21 5.91 -0.97
CA ARG A 227 -12.10 6.42 0.40
C ARG A 227 -10.80 6.00 1.07
N ILE A 228 -10.36 4.76 0.87
CA ILE A 228 -9.11 4.29 1.49
C ILE A 228 -7.89 4.88 0.81
N ASN A 229 -7.88 5.01 -0.53
CA ASN A 229 -6.78 5.67 -1.23
C ASN A 229 -6.67 7.16 -0.86
N ALA A 230 -7.80 7.85 -0.75
CA ALA A 230 -7.82 9.23 -0.27
C ALA A 230 -7.27 9.35 1.16
N ALA A 231 -7.58 8.40 2.03
CA ALA A 231 -7.06 8.37 3.40
C ALA A 231 -5.54 8.07 3.45
N HIS A 232 -5.04 7.15 2.61
CA HIS A 232 -3.61 6.91 2.45
C HIS A 232 -2.89 8.17 1.95
N TYR A 233 -3.45 8.77 0.89
CA TYR A 233 -2.84 9.94 0.26
C TYR A 233 -2.74 11.15 1.19
N LYS A 234 -3.70 11.33 2.09
CA LYS A 234 -3.60 12.36 3.14
C LYS A 234 -2.33 12.22 3.99
N LEU A 235 -1.94 11.00 4.32
CA LEU A 235 -0.71 10.74 5.07
C LEU A 235 0.53 10.95 4.20
N ILE A 236 0.47 10.53 2.93
CA ILE A 236 1.53 10.77 1.95
C ILE A 236 1.70 12.29 1.74
N GLU A 237 0.61 13.01 1.51
CA GLU A 237 0.61 14.45 1.31
C GLU A 237 1.21 15.20 2.50
N ALA A 238 0.79 14.86 3.73
CA ALA A 238 1.37 15.43 4.94
C ALA A 238 2.88 15.17 5.05
N ALA A 239 3.36 13.98 4.65
CA ALA A 239 4.79 13.70 4.63
C ALA A 239 5.53 14.53 3.57
N LEU A 240 4.95 14.68 2.37
CA LEU A 240 5.52 15.51 1.31
C LEU A 240 5.58 16.99 1.71
N GLU A 241 4.54 17.49 2.38
CA GLU A 241 4.48 18.86 2.89
C GLU A 241 5.51 19.11 3.99
N ASN A 242 5.69 18.16 4.92
CA ASN A 242 6.66 18.29 6.01
C ASN A 242 8.11 18.37 5.51
N HIS A 243 8.40 17.79 4.35
CA HIS A 243 9.73 17.77 3.73
C HIS A 243 9.83 18.64 2.47
N ALA A 244 8.84 19.49 2.21
CA ALA A 244 8.82 20.28 0.99
C ALA A 244 10.01 21.27 0.92
N GLY A 245 10.66 21.32 -0.25
CA GLY A 245 11.77 22.24 -0.52
C GLY A 245 13.13 21.76 -0.01
N GLU A 246 13.25 20.55 0.55
CA GLU A 246 14.51 19.98 1.02
C GLU A 246 15.42 19.50 -0.13
N GLY A 247 14.88 19.26 -1.33
CA GLY A 247 15.60 18.62 -2.43
C GLY A 247 15.82 17.14 -2.20
N ALA A 248 15.04 16.55 -1.31
CA ALA A 248 15.15 15.15 -0.90
C ALA A 248 14.65 14.17 -1.98
N THR A 249 15.17 12.96 -1.95
CA THR A 249 14.65 11.82 -2.71
C THR A 249 13.65 11.06 -1.84
N ILE A 250 12.38 11.03 -2.24
CA ILE A 250 11.29 10.40 -1.50
C ILE A 250 10.76 9.21 -2.29
N LEU A 251 10.90 8.02 -1.73
CA LEU A 251 10.38 6.79 -2.30
C LEU A 251 9.04 6.44 -1.64
N ILE A 252 7.97 6.34 -2.42
CA ILE A 252 6.66 5.89 -1.95
C ILE A 252 6.48 4.43 -2.35
N THR A 253 6.24 3.54 -1.37
CA THR A 253 6.08 2.10 -1.59
C THR A 253 4.71 1.63 -1.13
N PHE A 254 3.91 1.13 -2.08
CA PHE A 254 2.59 0.56 -1.84
C PHE A 254 2.32 -0.61 -2.77
N GLY A 255 1.33 -1.42 -2.47
CA GLY A 255 0.84 -2.41 -3.42
C GLY A 255 0.52 -1.78 -4.76
N ALA A 256 0.97 -2.41 -5.86
CA ALA A 256 0.88 -1.88 -7.22
C ALA A 256 -0.54 -1.46 -7.64
N GLY A 257 -1.56 -2.05 -6.99
CA GLY A 257 -2.95 -1.66 -7.21
C GLY A 257 -3.26 -0.21 -6.84
N HIS A 258 -2.59 0.36 -5.85
CA HIS A 258 -2.79 1.74 -5.39
C HIS A 258 -2.09 2.77 -6.28
N LYS A 259 -1.08 2.36 -7.03
CA LYS A 259 -0.13 3.22 -7.74
C LYS A 259 -0.82 4.23 -8.67
N TYR A 260 -1.73 3.80 -9.53
CA TYR A 260 -2.39 4.67 -10.50
C TYR A 260 -3.10 5.85 -9.83
N TRP A 261 -3.79 5.57 -8.72
CA TRP A 261 -4.55 6.56 -7.97
C TRP A 261 -3.63 7.62 -7.34
N PHE A 262 -2.52 7.18 -6.74
CA PHE A 262 -1.53 8.11 -6.16
C PHE A 262 -0.83 8.92 -7.26
N LEU A 263 -0.48 8.32 -8.39
CA LEU A 263 0.11 9.03 -9.52
C LEU A 263 -0.80 10.14 -10.05
N GLU A 264 -2.13 9.94 -10.06
CA GLU A 264 -3.10 10.97 -10.45
C GLU A 264 -3.07 12.19 -9.50
N GLN A 265 -2.81 11.99 -8.23
CA GLN A 265 -2.68 13.08 -7.27
C GLN A 265 -1.29 13.74 -7.34
N LEU A 266 -0.24 12.93 -7.38
CA LEU A 266 1.14 13.41 -7.44
C LEU A 266 1.41 14.27 -8.68
N ARG A 267 0.83 13.91 -9.82
CA ARG A 267 0.94 14.68 -11.08
C ARG A 267 0.31 16.10 -11.02
N LYS A 268 -0.53 16.38 -10.04
CA LYS A 268 -1.13 17.71 -9.81
C LYS A 268 -0.22 18.65 -9.01
N ARG A 269 0.84 18.11 -8.42
CA ARG A 269 1.78 18.87 -7.58
C ARG A 269 2.86 19.51 -8.46
N ASP A 270 3.11 20.77 -8.21
CA ASP A 270 4.16 21.54 -8.89
C ASP A 270 5.43 21.72 -8.03
N ASP A 271 5.37 21.30 -6.75
CA ASP A 271 6.46 21.37 -5.78
C ASP A 271 7.37 20.13 -5.76
N ILE A 272 7.09 19.11 -6.58
CA ILE A 272 7.88 17.90 -6.71
C ILE A 272 8.35 17.64 -8.13
N GLU A 273 9.36 16.80 -8.28
CA GLU A 273 9.77 16.16 -9.53
C GLU A 273 9.41 14.68 -9.46
N LEU A 274 8.41 14.26 -10.24
CA LEU A 274 7.95 12.87 -10.26
C LEU A 274 8.81 12.05 -11.23
N ILE A 275 9.50 11.03 -10.72
CA ILE A 275 10.40 10.15 -11.49
C ILE A 275 9.79 8.77 -11.62
N ASN A 276 9.87 8.19 -12.82
CA ASN A 276 9.40 6.83 -13.06
C ASN A 276 10.43 5.81 -12.54
N PRO A 277 10.04 4.86 -11.65
CA PRO A 277 10.96 3.84 -11.15
C PRO A 277 11.60 2.96 -12.24
N VAL A 278 11.02 2.91 -13.44
CA VAL A 278 11.61 2.21 -14.60
C VAL A 278 12.99 2.76 -14.99
N GLU A 279 13.28 4.02 -14.67
CA GLU A 279 14.59 4.64 -14.92
C GLU A 279 15.73 3.97 -14.11
N PHE A 280 15.40 3.30 -13.01
CA PHE A 280 16.34 2.58 -12.16
C PHE A 280 16.42 1.07 -12.47
N LEU A 281 15.60 0.55 -13.39
CA LEU A 281 15.64 -0.83 -13.86
C LEU A 281 16.69 -0.98 -14.97
N GLU A 282 17.59 -1.93 -14.78
CA GLU A 282 18.54 -2.35 -15.82
C GLU A 282 17.87 -3.12 -16.95
#